data_835485eae273119a4b0f30a690c70d51
#
_entry.id   835485eae273119a4b0f30a690c70d51
#
_cell.length_a   1.000
_cell.length_b   1.000
_cell.length_c   1.000
_cell.angle_alpha   90.00
_cell.angle_beta   90.00
_cell.angle_gamma   90.00
#
_symmetry.space_group_name_H-M   'P 1'
#
loop_
_entity.id
_entity.type
_entity.pdbx_description
1 polymer ?
#
loop_
_entity_poly.entity_id
_entity_poly.type
_entity_poly.pdbx_seq_one_letter_code
_entity_poly.pdbx_strand_id
1 'polypeptide(L)'
;ALMVVSDEIHCDLVFPDKQPHQMLGRLVSDQDALVTTVAPSKTFNLPGLGLSALVVPNPEHRRALKTVFDSMHMLQCNPFSMTGFEAGYRHGGPWLDELLAYLQHNRDFVVQTVNSDLPGIRAFEPEGCYLVWLDCRGLGMSDRELKAFFVHQAGVGMNPGISFGQQG
;
A
#
# COMPACT_ATOMS: atom_id res chain seq x y z
N ALA A 1 -8.31 23.09 -14.36
CA ALA A 1 -8.74 22.15 -13.33
C ALA A 1 -7.63 21.14 -13.09
N LEU A 2 -7.46 20.68 -11.86
CA LEU A 2 -6.53 19.60 -11.51
C LEU A 2 -7.24 18.25 -11.68
N MET A 3 -6.54 17.27 -12.25
CA MET A 3 -6.97 15.89 -12.20
C MET A 3 -6.37 15.22 -10.95
N VAL A 4 -7.18 14.47 -10.24
CA VAL A 4 -6.77 13.72 -9.05
C VAL A 4 -6.72 12.23 -9.38
N VAL A 5 -5.60 11.61 -9.08
CA VAL A 5 -5.46 10.14 -9.12
C VAL A 5 -5.36 9.65 -7.69
N SER A 6 -6.35 8.88 -7.26
CA SER A 6 -6.37 8.24 -5.95
C SER A 6 -5.89 6.80 -6.08
N ASP A 7 -4.68 6.54 -5.59
CA ASP A 7 -4.13 5.19 -5.56
C ASP A 7 -4.58 4.49 -4.27
N GLU A 8 -5.57 3.62 -4.42
CA GLU A 8 -6.22 2.93 -3.31
C GLU A 8 -5.85 1.44 -3.25
N ILE A 9 -4.66 1.09 -3.74
CA ILE A 9 -4.17 -0.30 -3.82
C ILE A 9 -4.07 -0.99 -2.45
N HIS A 10 -4.01 -0.22 -1.37
CA HIS A 10 -3.93 -0.72 0.01
C HIS A 10 -5.26 -0.60 0.79
N CYS A 11 -6.36 -0.20 0.15
CA CYS A 11 -7.62 0.13 0.81
C CYS A 11 -8.22 -1.02 1.64
N ASP A 12 -7.99 -2.27 1.26
CA ASP A 12 -8.51 -3.44 1.97
C ASP A 12 -7.64 -3.86 3.18
N LEU A 13 -6.42 -3.29 3.32
CA LEU A 13 -5.48 -3.68 4.35
C LEU A 13 -5.57 -2.74 5.58
N VAL A 14 -6.76 -2.53 6.10
CA VAL A 14 -7.01 -1.74 7.31
C VAL A 14 -7.28 -2.68 8.48
N PHE A 15 -6.63 -2.42 9.61
CA PHE A 15 -6.78 -3.29 10.79
C PHE A 15 -8.19 -3.22 11.38
N PRO A 16 -8.72 -4.36 11.91
CA PRO A 16 -10.09 -4.42 12.45
C PRO A 16 -10.38 -3.47 13.61
N ASP A 17 -9.35 -3.05 14.34
CA ASP A 17 -9.44 -2.09 15.45
C ASP A 17 -9.39 -0.61 15.02
N LYS A 18 -9.28 -0.35 13.70
CA LYS A 18 -9.17 0.99 13.13
C LYS A 18 -10.40 1.38 12.31
N GLN A 19 -10.48 2.67 11.96
CA GLN A 19 -11.56 3.16 11.11
C GLN A 19 -11.42 2.59 9.68
N PRO A 20 -12.51 2.12 9.07
CA PRO A 20 -12.48 1.62 7.69
C PRO A 20 -11.94 2.66 6.72
N HIS A 21 -11.22 2.20 5.71
CA HIS A 21 -10.74 3.07 4.63
C HIS A 21 -11.87 3.86 3.98
N GLN A 22 -11.65 5.15 3.77
CA GLN A 22 -12.59 6.04 3.10
C GLN A 22 -12.11 6.31 1.68
N MET A 23 -12.73 5.66 0.71
CA MET A 23 -12.42 5.89 -0.71
C MET A 23 -12.69 7.35 -1.08
N LEU A 24 -11.72 8.01 -1.73
CA LEU A 24 -11.85 9.42 -2.11
C LEU A 24 -13.09 9.68 -2.96
N GLY A 25 -13.44 8.76 -3.86
CA GLY A 25 -14.64 8.86 -4.70
C GLY A 25 -15.97 8.92 -3.92
N ARG A 26 -16.00 8.55 -2.64
CA ARG A 26 -17.18 8.70 -1.78
C ARG A 26 -17.23 10.05 -1.06
N LEU A 27 -16.10 10.74 -0.99
CA LEU A 27 -15.96 11.99 -0.24
C LEU A 27 -16.08 13.23 -1.12
N VAL A 28 -15.79 13.11 -2.42
CA VAL A 28 -15.86 14.22 -3.37
C VAL A 28 -17.21 14.26 -4.09
N SER A 29 -17.77 15.46 -4.25
CA SER A 29 -19.03 15.69 -4.98
C SER A 29 -18.81 15.69 -6.50
N ASP A 30 -17.67 16.21 -6.97
CA ASP A 30 -17.28 16.24 -8.38
C ASP A 30 -16.29 15.10 -8.64
N GLN A 31 -16.76 14.07 -9.32
CA GLN A 31 -15.95 12.90 -9.68
C GLN A 31 -15.38 12.98 -11.12
N ASP A 32 -15.70 14.03 -11.87
CA ASP A 32 -15.28 14.14 -13.27
C ASP A 32 -13.76 14.25 -13.44
N ALA A 33 -13.09 14.82 -12.44
CA ALA A 33 -11.64 14.95 -12.43
C ALA A 33 -10.94 13.86 -11.57
N LEU A 34 -11.66 12.80 -11.17
CA LEU A 34 -11.12 11.72 -10.34
C LEU A 34 -10.84 10.44 -11.14
N VAL A 35 -9.69 9.85 -10.91
CA VAL A 35 -9.35 8.48 -11.29
C VAL A 35 -8.98 7.71 -10.04
N THR A 36 -9.67 6.61 -9.76
CA THR A 36 -9.32 5.72 -8.64
C THR A 36 -8.66 4.45 -9.17
N THR A 37 -7.56 4.06 -8.57
CA THR A 37 -6.83 2.83 -8.94
C THR A 37 -6.94 1.80 -7.83
N VAL A 38 -7.26 0.56 -8.21
CA VAL A 38 -7.36 -0.58 -7.28
C VAL A 38 -6.71 -1.82 -7.90
N ALA A 39 -6.19 -2.70 -7.06
CA ALA A 39 -5.63 -3.97 -7.51
C ALA A 39 -5.67 -5.04 -6.39
N PRO A 40 -5.82 -6.31 -6.74
CA PRO A 40 -5.78 -7.41 -5.76
C PRO A 40 -4.37 -7.73 -5.27
N SER A 41 -3.36 -7.12 -5.89
CA SER A 41 -1.95 -7.50 -5.72
C SER A 41 -1.45 -7.38 -4.28
N LYS A 42 -1.91 -6.37 -3.55
CA LYS A 42 -1.54 -6.17 -2.14
C LYS A 42 -2.48 -6.90 -1.20
N THR A 43 -3.78 -6.77 -1.45
CA THR A 43 -4.84 -7.40 -0.66
C THR A 43 -4.69 -8.92 -0.59
N PHE A 44 -4.45 -9.57 -1.73
CA PHE A 44 -4.41 -11.04 -1.86
C PHE A 44 -3.03 -11.60 -2.21
N ASN A 45 -1.98 -10.80 -2.03
CA ASN A 45 -0.59 -11.21 -2.30
C ASN A 45 -0.36 -11.76 -3.72
N LEU A 46 -0.89 -11.07 -4.73
CA LEU A 46 -0.85 -11.48 -6.14
C LEU A 46 -0.03 -10.51 -7.04
N PRO A 47 1.12 -9.94 -6.61
CA PRO A 47 1.82 -8.92 -7.40
C PRO A 47 2.35 -9.45 -8.74
N GLY A 48 2.65 -10.75 -8.82
CA GLY A 48 3.15 -11.40 -10.04
C GLY A 48 2.11 -11.53 -11.17
N LEU A 49 0.82 -11.34 -10.87
CA LEU A 49 -0.22 -11.41 -11.88
C LEU A 49 -0.43 -10.10 -12.65
N GLY A 50 0.10 -8.95 -12.16
CA GLY A 50 0.21 -7.72 -12.92
C GLY A 50 -1.11 -7.16 -13.48
N LEU A 51 -2.20 -7.18 -12.70
CA LEU A 51 -3.50 -6.63 -13.10
C LEU A 51 -4.00 -5.61 -12.09
N SER A 52 -4.49 -4.48 -12.58
CA SER A 52 -5.17 -3.44 -11.82
C SER A 52 -6.42 -2.96 -12.55
N ALA A 53 -7.29 -2.27 -11.84
CA ALA A 53 -8.47 -1.63 -12.41
C ALA A 53 -8.42 -0.12 -12.15
N LEU A 54 -8.86 0.64 -13.15
CA LEU A 54 -9.04 2.08 -13.09
C LEU A 54 -10.53 2.40 -13.09
N VAL A 55 -11.01 3.04 -12.04
CA VAL A 55 -12.36 3.58 -11.99
C VAL A 55 -12.31 5.02 -12.46
N VAL A 56 -12.87 5.28 -13.63
CA VAL A 56 -12.85 6.59 -14.30
C VAL A 56 -14.29 7.00 -14.61
N PRO A 57 -14.95 7.77 -13.75
CA PRO A 57 -16.36 8.16 -13.92
C PRO A 57 -16.59 8.95 -15.21
N ASN A 58 -15.75 9.94 -15.51
CA ASN A 58 -15.87 10.77 -16.70
C ASN A 58 -15.65 9.95 -18.00
N PRO A 59 -16.65 9.88 -18.91
CA PRO A 59 -16.56 9.07 -20.12
C PRO A 59 -15.53 9.59 -21.14
N GLU A 60 -15.21 10.88 -21.14
CA GLU A 60 -14.19 11.45 -22.04
C GLU A 60 -12.79 11.05 -21.59
N HIS A 61 -12.52 11.18 -20.29
CA HIS A 61 -11.25 10.74 -19.71
C HIS A 61 -11.06 9.23 -19.89
N ARG A 62 -12.12 8.43 -19.68
CA ARG A 62 -12.08 6.99 -19.88
C ARG A 62 -11.76 6.61 -21.33
N ARG A 63 -12.34 7.30 -22.31
CA ARG A 63 -12.02 7.10 -23.74
C ARG A 63 -10.57 7.49 -24.05
N ALA A 64 -10.10 8.63 -23.54
CA ALA A 64 -8.73 9.08 -23.76
C ALA A 64 -7.71 8.08 -23.19
N LEU A 65 -7.90 7.62 -21.96
CA LEU A 65 -7.06 6.59 -21.34
C LEU A 65 -7.09 5.29 -22.15
N LYS A 66 -8.28 4.84 -22.55
CA LYS A 66 -8.40 3.63 -23.39
C LYS A 66 -7.63 3.76 -24.69
N THR A 67 -7.71 4.90 -25.37
CA THR A 67 -6.96 5.13 -26.61
C THR A 67 -5.45 5.02 -26.41
N VAL A 68 -4.93 5.61 -25.33
CA VAL A 68 -3.49 5.50 -24.99
C VAL A 68 -3.11 4.07 -24.71
N PHE A 69 -3.87 3.37 -23.87
CA PHE A 69 -3.57 1.98 -23.50
C PHE A 69 -3.67 1.01 -24.68
N ASP A 70 -4.65 1.22 -25.57
CA ASP A 70 -4.77 0.44 -26.82
C ASP A 70 -3.55 0.67 -27.73
N SER A 71 -3.08 1.91 -27.86
CA SER A 71 -1.89 2.22 -28.68
C SER A 71 -0.59 1.63 -28.13
N MET A 72 -0.54 1.39 -26.84
CA MET A 72 0.60 0.78 -26.15
C MET A 72 0.44 -0.74 -25.94
N HIS A 73 -0.65 -1.32 -26.44
CA HIS A 73 -1.03 -2.73 -26.21
C HIS A 73 -1.11 -3.14 -24.73
N MET A 74 -1.41 -2.19 -23.83
CA MET A 74 -1.47 -2.41 -22.38
C MET A 74 -2.78 -3.09 -21.92
N LEU A 75 -3.81 -3.16 -22.76
CA LEU A 75 -5.09 -3.79 -22.42
C LEU A 75 -5.10 -5.31 -22.67
N GLN A 76 -3.99 -5.89 -23.08
CA GLN A 76 -3.87 -7.34 -23.24
C GLN A 76 -3.62 -7.99 -21.89
N CYS A 77 -4.71 -8.38 -21.21
CA CYS A 77 -4.60 -9.03 -19.91
C CYS A 77 -4.26 -10.53 -20.05
N ASN A 78 -3.38 -11.00 -19.19
CA ASN A 78 -3.12 -12.44 -19.05
C ASN A 78 -4.39 -13.12 -18.45
N PRO A 79 -4.89 -14.24 -19.00
CA PRO A 79 -6.04 -14.95 -18.46
C PRO A 79 -5.91 -15.34 -16.98
N PHE A 80 -4.71 -15.73 -16.54
CA PHE A 80 -4.45 -16.02 -15.11
C PHE A 80 -4.60 -14.79 -14.22
N SER A 81 -4.20 -13.62 -14.71
CA SER A 81 -4.39 -12.36 -13.99
C SER A 81 -5.86 -12.04 -13.80
N MET A 82 -6.67 -12.22 -14.84
CA MET A 82 -8.12 -12.00 -14.77
C MET A 82 -8.77 -12.96 -13.78
N THR A 83 -8.46 -14.24 -13.89
CA THR A 83 -8.99 -15.29 -12.98
C THR A 83 -8.56 -15.03 -11.54
N GLY A 84 -7.30 -14.68 -11.30
CA GLY A 84 -6.80 -14.36 -9.96
C GLY A 84 -7.44 -13.10 -9.37
N PHE A 85 -7.65 -12.06 -10.19
CA PHE A 85 -8.35 -10.85 -9.78
C PHE A 85 -9.79 -11.16 -9.34
N GLU A 86 -10.55 -11.88 -10.18
CA GLU A 86 -11.92 -12.25 -9.88
C GLU A 86 -12.02 -13.17 -8.67
N ALA A 87 -11.19 -14.20 -8.58
CA ALA A 87 -11.19 -15.15 -7.49
C ALA A 87 -10.85 -14.47 -6.14
N GLY A 88 -9.86 -13.58 -6.13
CA GLY A 88 -9.48 -12.81 -4.94
C GLY A 88 -10.66 -12.03 -4.38
N TYR A 89 -11.28 -11.19 -5.17
CA TYR A 89 -12.40 -10.36 -4.71
C TYR A 89 -13.70 -11.14 -4.47
N ARG A 90 -13.95 -12.25 -5.16
CA ARG A 90 -15.17 -13.05 -4.96
C ARG A 90 -15.07 -14.01 -3.76
N HIS A 91 -13.89 -14.55 -3.49
CA HIS A 91 -13.74 -15.68 -2.58
C HIS A 91 -12.65 -15.47 -1.51
N GLY A 92 -11.82 -14.44 -1.63
CA GLY A 92 -10.68 -14.20 -0.75
C GLY A 92 -11.01 -13.56 0.60
N GLY A 93 -12.29 -13.20 0.87
CA GLY A 93 -12.69 -12.55 2.12
C GLY A 93 -12.21 -13.26 3.38
N PRO A 94 -12.51 -14.55 3.58
CA PRO A 94 -12.07 -15.27 4.78
C PRO A 94 -10.55 -15.31 4.95
N TRP A 95 -9.81 -15.45 3.84
CA TRP A 95 -8.35 -15.38 3.86
C TRP A 95 -7.83 -13.99 4.27
N LEU A 96 -8.49 -12.93 3.78
CA LEU A 96 -8.14 -11.55 4.14
C LEU A 96 -8.37 -11.29 5.63
N ASP A 97 -9.48 -11.78 6.19
CA ASP A 97 -9.79 -11.63 7.62
C ASP A 97 -8.70 -12.29 8.49
N GLU A 98 -8.27 -13.50 8.14
CA GLU A 98 -7.17 -14.18 8.83
C GLU A 98 -5.83 -13.43 8.67
N LEU A 99 -5.54 -12.92 7.47
CA LEU A 99 -4.36 -12.12 7.20
C LEU A 99 -4.33 -10.85 8.05
N LEU A 100 -5.44 -10.12 8.12
CA LEU A 100 -5.53 -8.88 8.90
C LEU A 100 -5.31 -9.13 10.38
N ALA A 101 -5.88 -10.20 10.94
CA ALA A 101 -5.63 -10.60 12.33
C ALA A 101 -4.15 -10.92 12.58
N TYR A 102 -3.52 -11.65 11.66
CA TYR A 102 -2.08 -11.96 11.74
C TYR A 102 -1.20 -10.71 11.65
N LEU A 103 -1.49 -9.81 10.70
CA LEU A 103 -0.75 -8.56 10.53
C LEU A 103 -0.94 -7.61 11.72
N GLN A 104 -2.14 -7.57 12.30
CA GLN A 104 -2.39 -6.79 13.52
C GLN A 104 -1.53 -7.28 14.68
N HIS A 105 -1.45 -8.58 14.88
CA HIS A 105 -0.58 -9.16 15.91
C HIS A 105 0.90 -8.79 15.68
N ASN A 106 1.37 -8.87 14.45
CA ASN A 106 2.74 -8.48 14.09
C ASN A 106 2.98 -6.98 14.33
N ARG A 107 2.02 -6.11 13.95
CA ARG A 107 2.06 -4.67 14.24
C ARG A 107 2.24 -4.42 15.74
N ASP A 108 1.37 -5.02 16.54
CA ASP A 108 1.35 -4.81 17.99
C ASP A 108 2.67 -5.26 18.62
N PHE A 109 3.18 -6.42 18.20
CA PHE A 109 4.48 -6.93 18.64
C PHE A 109 5.61 -5.96 18.29
N VAL A 110 5.69 -5.49 17.04
CA VAL A 110 6.74 -4.56 16.60
C VAL A 110 6.65 -3.23 17.34
N VAL A 111 5.46 -2.64 17.41
CA VAL A 111 5.26 -1.33 18.06
C VAL A 111 5.58 -1.41 19.55
N GLN A 112 5.12 -2.45 20.22
CA GLN A 112 5.41 -2.65 21.64
C GLN A 112 6.90 -2.86 21.88
N THR A 113 7.53 -3.81 21.18
CA THR A 113 8.94 -4.15 21.38
C THR A 113 9.86 -2.98 21.09
N VAL A 114 9.64 -2.29 19.94
CA VAL A 114 10.47 -1.13 19.59
C VAL A 114 10.34 -0.02 20.62
N ASN A 115 9.13 0.32 21.04
CA ASN A 115 8.92 1.45 21.95
C ASN A 115 9.30 1.14 23.40
N SER A 116 9.32 -0.15 23.83
CA SER A 116 9.69 -0.54 25.18
C SER A 116 11.18 -0.86 25.32
N ASP A 117 11.74 -1.57 24.33
CA ASP A 117 13.02 -2.27 24.53
C ASP A 117 14.17 -1.69 23.69
N LEU A 118 13.87 -0.82 22.69
CA LEU A 118 14.87 -0.28 21.78
C LEU A 118 15.05 1.24 21.96
N PRO A 119 15.92 1.68 22.90
CA PRO A 119 16.14 3.11 23.15
C PRO A 119 16.70 3.80 21.92
N GLY A 120 16.18 4.99 21.63
CA GLY A 120 16.58 5.80 20.45
C GLY A 120 15.83 5.48 19.16
N ILE A 121 14.94 4.47 19.17
CA ILE A 121 14.04 4.15 18.06
C ILE A 121 12.60 4.28 18.52
N ARG A 122 11.74 4.84 17.65
CA ARG A 122 10.30 4.94 17.88
C ARG A 122 9.54 4.34 16.72
N ALA A 123 8.65 3.39 16.97
CA ALA A 123 7.70 2.89 16.00
C ALA A 123 6.41 3.70 16.06
N PHE A 124 5.91 4.13 14.90
CA PHE A 124 4.56 4.68 14.78
C PHE A 124 3.58 3.55 14.52
N GLU A 125 2.47 3.54 15.26
CA GLU A 125 1.42 2.54 15.09
C GLU A 125 0.65 2.80 13.79
N PRO A 126 0.73 1.91 12.77
CA PRO A 126 -0.03 2.07 11.55
C PRO A 126 -1.49 1.66 11.74
N GLU A 127 -2.39 2.29 10.99
CA GLU A 127 -3.81 1.95 10.96
C GLU A 127 -4.12 0.79 10.00
N GLY A 128 -3.19 0.47 9.13
CA GLY A 128 -3.31 -0.61 8.15
C GLY A 128 -1.99 -0.94 7.47
N CYS A 129 -2.07 -1.81 6.48
CA CYS A 129 -0.94 -2.31 5.72
C CYS A 129 0.01 -3.19 6.55
N TYR A 130 1.10 -3.64 5.94
CA TYR A 130 2.14 -4.48 6.53
C TYR A 130 3.48 -3.74 6.68
N LEU A 131 3.43 -2.40 6.69
CA LEU A 131 4.60 -1.53 6.82
C LEU A 131 4.52 -0.76 8.13
N VAL A 132 5.65 -0.70 8.84
CA VAL A 132 5.81 0.11 10.06
C VAL A 132 6.90 1.14 9.80
N TRP A 133 6.62 2.40 10.14
CA TRP A 133 7.63 3.47 10.09
C TRP A 133 8.38 3.55 11.41
N LEU A 134 9.71 3.54 11.33
CA LEU A 134 10.60 3.66 12.48
C LEU A 134 11.32 5.02 12.44
N ASP A 135 11.18 5.80 13.48
CA ASP A 135 11.97 7.01 13.70
C ASP A 135 13.24 6.64 14.48
N CYS A 136 14.37 6.70 13.80
CA CYS A 136 15.68 6.32 14.33
C CYS A 136 16.57 7.54 14.68
N ARG A 137 16.02 8.76 14.64
CA ARG A 137 16.80 10.00 14.90
C ARG A 137 17.45 10.01 16.29
N GLY A 138 16.82 9.33 17.25
CA GLY A 138 17.39 9.19 18.60
C GLY A 138 18.69 8.40 18.69
N LEU A 139 19.10 7.69 17.63
CA LEU A 139 20.40 7.01 17.56
C LEU A 139 21.55 7.96 17.19
N GLY A 140 21.26 9.17 16.70
CA GLY A 140 22.28 10.17 16.32
C GLY A 140 23.16 9.77 15.14
N MET A 141 22.71 8.82 14.31
CA MET A 141 23.44 8.30 13.15
C MET A 141 22.99 9.04 11.89
N SER A 142 23.90 9.25 10.94
CA SER A 142 23.56 9.63 9.57
C SER A 142 22.86 8.48 8.85
N ASP A 143 22.11 8.76 7.75
CA ASP A 143 21.40 7.75 6.94
C ASP A 143 22.32 6.61 6.48
N ARG A 144 23.56 6.95 6.12
CA ARG A 144 24.57 5.99 5.71
C ARG A 144 24.99 5.05 6.84
N GLU A 145 25.24 5.61 8.01
CA GLU A 145 25.61 4.86 9.21
C GLU A 145 24.45 3.99 9.69
N LEU A 146 23.23 4.55 9.68
CA LEU A 146 22.01 3.85 10.08
C LEU A 146 21.77 2.62 9.17
N LYS A 147 21.90 2.80 7.85
CA LYS A 147 21.77 1.68 6.90
C LYS A 147 22.84 0.61 7.15
N ALA A 148 24.09 1.01 7.36
CA ALA A 148 25.19 0.08 7.65
C ALA A 148 24.95 -0.67 8.98
N PHE A 149 24.49 0.02 10.01
CA PHE A 149 24.15 -0.56 11.30
C PHE A 149 23.06 -1.64 11.15
N PHE A 150 21.94 -1.31 10.55
CA PHE A 150 20.86 -2.28 10.40
C PHE A 150 21.26 -3.51 9.57
N VAL A 151 21.96 -3.30 8.45
CA VAL A 151 22.34 -4.42 7.56
C VAL A 151 23.44 -5.28 8.18
N HIS A 152 24.50 -4.67 8.73
CA HIS A 152 25.70 -5.41 9.10
C HIS A 152 25.79 -5.80 10.58
N GLN A 153 25.12 -5.04 11.46
CA GLN A 153 25.15 -5.32 12.90
C GLN A 153 23.84 -5.93 13.38
N ALA A 154 22.70 -5.36 12.99
CA ALA A 154 21.40 -5.90 13.38
C ALA A 154 20.90 -7.04 12.47
N GLY A 155 21.45 -7.21 11.26
CA GLY A 155 21.03 -8.23 10.31
C GLY A 155 19.63 -8.00 9.73
N VAL A 156 19.15 -6.74 9.72
CA VAL A 156 17.81 -6.37 9.26
C VAL A 156 17.89 -5.46 8.03
N GLY A 157 17.27 -5.88 6.93
CA GLY A 157 17.13 -5.07 5.72
C GLY A 157 15.88 -4.20 5.78
N MET A 158 16.05 -2.87 5.72
CA MET A 158 14.96 -1.91 5.69
C MET A 158 15.15 -0.88 4.59
N ASN A 159 14.05 -0.27 4.13
CA ASN A 159 14.12 0.85 3.21
C ASN A 159 14.49 2.12 3.98
N PRO A 160 15.54 2.86 3.56
CA PRO A 160 15.92 4.10 4.24
C PRO A 160 14.90 5.19 3.98
N GLY A 161 14.59 5.98 5.03
CA GLY A 161 13.62 7.08 4.95
C GLY A 161 13.96 8.12 3.90
N ILE A 162 15.26 8.41 3.67
CA ILE A 162 15.72 9.34 2.64
C ILE A 162 15.21 9.02 1.22
N SER A 163 14.84 7.76 0.94
CA SER A 163 14.22 7.37 -0.35
C SER A 163 12.81 7.94 -0.52
N PHE A 164 12.17 8.41 0.55
CA PHE A 164 10.82 8.96 0.55
C PHE A 164 10.81 10.50 0.62
N GLY A 165 11.96 11.12 0.82
CA GLY A 165 12.12 12.57 0.86
C GLY A 165 13.29 13.00 1.74
N GLN A 166 13.69 14.29 1.66
CA GLN A 166 14.85 14.83 2.41
C GLN A 166 14.69 14.78 3.94
N GLN A 167 13.47 14.60 4.42
CA GLN A 167 13.15 14.52 5.85
C GLN A 167 12.66 13.12 6.27
N GLY A 168 12.74 12.17 5.36
CA GLY A 168 12.31 10.79 5.59
C GLY A 168 13.32 9.93 6.33
#